data_2585f82c6202a9291412a91097f5d773
#
_entry.id   2585f82c6202a9291412a91097f5d773
#
_cell.length_a   1.000
_cell.length_b   1.000
_cell.length_c   1.000
_cell.angle_alpha   90.00
_cell.angle_beta   90.00
_cell.angle_gamma   90.00
#
_symmetry.space_group_name_H-M   'P 1'
#
loop_
_entity.id
_entity.type
_entity.pdbx_description
1 polymer ?
#
loop_
_entity_poly.entity_id
_entity_poly.type
_entity_poly.pdbx_seq_one_letter_code
_entity_poly.pdbx_strand_id
1 'polypeptide(L)'
;ASQLAAVGVDCIAPSDMTDGRVGAIRTRLDALGLETVTIMSYAAKFSSQFYGPFRDACHSAPNTNGLNNRKTYQHSPLNKADALASALRDDREGADILMVKPAALYTAIIADVKANTYKPVAAYHVSGEYAAIEALVEKGLLNREAAHLEVWTALTRAGSDIIITYAAGEAREWIKNMEY
;
A
#
# COMPACT_ATOMS: atom_id res chain seq x y z
N ALA A 1 -6.98 -16.03 -4.82
CA ALA A 1 -7.52 -15.03 -5.75
C ALA A 1 -8.82 -15.51 -6.38
N SER A 2 -8.79 -16.56 -7.23
CA SER A 2 -9.96 -17.01 -7.98
C SER A 2 -11.17 -17.42 -7.12
N GLN A 3 -10.96 -18.04 -5.97
CA GLN A 3 -12.04 -18.39 -5.03
C GLN A 3 -12.72 -17.13 -4.45
N LEU A 4 -11.94 -16.10 -4.10
CA LEU A 4 -12.48 -14.84 -3.61
C LEU A 4 -13.25 -14.11 -4.72
N ALA A 5 -12.71 -14.07 -5.92
CA ALA A 5 -13.38 -13.46 -7.06
C ALA A 5 -14.70 -14.15 -7.40
N ALA A 6 -14.75 -15.50 -7.33
CA ALA A 6 -15.96 -16.28 -7.60
C ALA A 6 -17.11 -16.04 -6.60
N VAL A 7 -16.82 -15.54 -5.40
CA VAL A 7 -17.85 -15.18 -4.41
C VAL A 7 -18.19 -13.68 -4.44
N GLY A 8 -17.72 -12.92 -5.46
CA GLY A 8 -18.14 -11.56 -5.73
C GLY A 8 -17.21 -10.47 -5.18
N VAL A 9 -15.93 -10.75 -4.96
CA VAL A 9 -14.96 -9.71 -4.62
C VAL A 9 -14.61 -8.91 -5.88
N ASP A 10 -14.71 -7.58 -5.80
CA ASP A 10 -14.43 -6.67 -6.92
C ASP A 10 -12.95 -6.42 -7.17
N CYS A 11 -12.11 -6.57 -6.13
CA CYS A 11 -10.68 -6.31 -6.21
C CYS A 11 -9.85 -7.34 -5.43
N ILE A 12 -8.81 -7.86 -6.07
CA ILE A 12 -7.81 -8.75 -5.46
C ILE A 12 -6.53 -7.95 -5.20
N ALA A 13 -6.03 -7.99 -3.95
CA ALA A 13 -4.83 -7.26 -3.55
C ALA A 13 -3.73 -8.20 -3.02
N PRO A 14 -2.94 -8.85 -3.90
CA PRO A 14 -1.89 -9.78 -3.50
C PRO A 14 -0.74 -9.04 -2.81
N SER A 15 -0.37 -9.48 -1.59
CA SER A 15 0.61 -8.78 -0.75
C SER A 15 1.93 -9.53 -0.57
N ASP A 16 2.14 -10.61 -1.32
CA ASP A 16 3.29 -11.52 -1.16
C ASP A 16 4.56 -11.03 -1.87
N MET A 17 4.47 -10.10 -2.81
CA MET A 17 5.58 -9.55 -3.61
C MET A 17 6.32 -10.59 -4.48
N THR A 18 5.68 -11.69 -4.81
CA THR A 18 6.29 -12.71 -5.68
C THR A 18 6.19 -12.28 -7.14
N ASP A 19 7.33 -12.22 -7.82
CA ASP A 19 7.40 -11.92 -9.26
C ASP A 19 6.55 -12.91 -10.08
N GLY A 20 5.84 -12.41 -11.09
CA GLY A 20 4.90 -13.20 -11.89
C GLY A 20 3.55 -13.48 -11.22
N ARG A 21 3.36 -13.00 -9.99
CA ARG A 21 2.11 -13.24 -9.23
C ARG A 21 0.93 -12.54 -9.85
N VAL A 22 1.09 -11.29 -10.26
CA VAL A 22 0.03 -10.49 -10.88
C VAL A 22 -0.39 -11.13 -12.19
N GLY A 23 0.56 -11.47 -13.06
CA GLY A 23 0.28 -12.13 -14.35
C GLY A 23 -0.42 -13.49 -14.19
N ALA A 24 0.01 -14.29 -13.21
CA ALA A 24 -0.65 -15.57 -12.93
C ALA A 24 -2.10 -15.40 -12.43
N ILE A 25 -2.36 -14.38 -11.60
CA ILE A 25 -3.72 -14.05 -11.12
C ILE A 25 -4.56 -13.57 -12.29
N ARG A 26 -4.08 -12.62 -13.10
CA ARG A 26 -4.83 -12.08 -14.25
C ARG A 26 -5.19 -13.18 -15.24
N THR A 27 -4.22 -13.99 -15.65
CA THR A 27 -4.46 -15.15 -16.54
C THR A 27 -5.53 -16.10 -15.98
N ARG A 28 -5.49 -16.35 -14.66
CA ARG A 28 -6.47 -17.26 -14.06
C ARG A 28 -7.86 -16.65 -13.97
N LEU A 29 -7.98 -15.34 -13.68
CA LEU A 29 -9.26 -14.65 -13.62
C LEU A 29 -9.91 -14.60 -15.02
N ASP A 30 -9.13 -14.27 -16.05
CA ASP A 30 -9.61 -14.21 -17.44
C ASP A 30 -10.11 -15.58 -17.91
N ALA A 31 -9.37 -16.64 -17.61
CA ALA A 31 -9.78 -18.01 -17.93
C ALA A 31 -11.07 -18.48 -17.23
N LEU A 32 -11.54 -17.73 -16.24
CA LEU A 32 -12.78 -17.98 -15.50
C LEU A 32 -13.93 -17.03 -15.89
N GLY A 33 -13.73 -16.14 -16.87
CA GLY A 33 -14.69 -15.10 -17.24
C GLY A 33 -14.85 -14.00 -16.19
N LEU A 34 -13.78 -13.73 -15.43
CA LEU A 34 -13.74 -12.75 -14.34
C LEU A 34 -12.80 -11.57 -14.67
N GLU A 35 -12.81 -11.11 -15.93
CA GLU A 35 -11.94 -10.08 -16.47
C GLU A 35 -12.17 -8.72 -15.76
N THR A 36 -13.38 -8.49 -15.24
CA THR A 36 -13.74 -7.25 -14.55
C THR A 36 -13.21 -7.16 -13.12
N VAL A 37 -12.69 -8.26 -12.55
CA VAL A 37 -12.11 -8.23 -11.21
C VAL A 37 -10.77 -7.51 -11.24
N THR A 38 -10.69 -6.39 -10.53
CA THR A 38 -9.50 -5.53 -10.44
C THR A 38 -8.37 -6.19 -9.68
N ILE A 39 -7.11 -5.94 -10.08
CA ILE A 39 -5.92 -6.36 -9.34
C ILE A 39 -5.19 -5.12 -8.82
N MET A 40 -5.16 -4.95 -7.48
CA MET A 40 -4.33 -3.96 -6.80
C MET A 40 -3.05 -4.62 -6.32
N SER A 41 -1.96 -4.42 -7.05
CA SER A 41 -0.66 -4.98 -6.68
C SER A 41 -0.02 -4.22 -5.52
N TYR A 42 0.57 -4.93 -4.56
CA TYR A 42 1.53 -4.37 -3.60
C TYR A 42 2.88 -4.18 -4.30
N ALA A 43 2.91 -3.33 -5.31
CA ALA A 43 3.96 -3.19 -6.31
C ALA A 43 5.31 -2.74 -5.72
N ALA A 44 5.29 -1.86 -4.71
CA ALA A 44 6.48 -1.38 -4.01
C ALA A 44 6.27 -1.48 -2.50
N LYS A 45 6.62 -2.63 -1.92
CA LYS A 45 6.48 -2.88 -0.47
C LYS A 45 7.84 -3.01 0.19
N PHE A 46 8.17 -2.04 1.03
CA PHE A 46 9.46 -1.95 1.70
C PHE A 46 9.49 -2.73 3.03
N SER A 47 10.67 -3.24 3.37
CA SER A 47 10.93 -3.76 4.71
C SER A 47 10.95 -2.59 5.70
N SER A 48 9.99 -2.54 6.63
CA SER A 48 9.78 -1.39 7.51
C SER A 48 9.48 -1.79 8.95
N GLN A 49 9.94 -0.97 9.91
CA GLN A 49 9.56 -1.06 11.32
C GLN A 49 8.13 -0.56 11.56
N PHE A 50 7.60 0.28 10.67
CA PHE A 50 6.24 0.83 10.77
C PHE A 50 5.12 -0.20 10.59
N TYR A 51 5.45 -1.48 10.38
CA TYR A 51 4.49 -2.59 10.47
C TYR A 51 4.33 -3.16 11.89
N GLY A 52 5.07 -2.63 12.89
CA GLY A 52 5.08 -3.15 14.27
C GLY A 52 3.68 -3.40 14.82
N PRO A 53 2.81 -2.37 14.98
CA PRO A 53 1.50 -2.54 15.59
C PRO A 53 0.62 -3.59 14.87
N PHE A 54 0.68 -3.66 13.54
CA PHE A 54 -0.03 -4.68 12.77
C PHE A 54 0.52 -6.10 13.02
N ARG A 55 1.85 -6.25 13.11
CA ARG A 55 2.48 -7.55 13.39
C ARG A 55 2.08 -8.09 14.75
N ASP A 56 2.07 -7.21 15.75
CA ASP A 56 1.67 -7.56 17.11
C ASP A 56 0.20 -7.98 17.16
N ALA A 57 -0.69 -7.20 16.56
CA ALA A 57 -2.12 -7.48 16.53
C ALA A 57 -2.47 -8.77 15.78
N CYS A 58 -1.75 -9.08 14.70
CA CYS A 58 -2.00 -10.26 13.87
C CYS A 58 -1.16 -11.49 14.26
N HIS A 59 -0.33 -11.41 15.31
CA HIS A 59 0.62 -12.46 15.70
C HIS A 59 1.44 -12.99 14.52
N SER A 60 1.70 -12.13 13.53
CA SER A 60 2.31 -12.49 12.25
C SER A 60 3.84 -12.39 12.29
N ALA A 61 4.48 -13.05 13.26
CA ALA A 61 5.91 -13.22 13.24
C ALA A 61 6.32 -14.05 12.00
N PRO A 62 7.32 -13.62 11.22
CA PRO A 62 7.77 -14.40 10.08
C PRO A 62 8.38 -15.73 10.57
N ASN A 63 7.77 -16.85 10.18
CA ASN A 63 8.35 -18.16 10.38
C ASN A 63 9.36 -18.42 9.26
N THR A 64 10.56 -17.89 9.39
CA THR A 64 11.59 -17.91 8.35
C THR A 64 12.85 -18.60 8.86
N ASN A 65 12.81 -19.88 9.15
CA ASN A 65 14.01 -20.72 9.39
C ASN A 65 15.24 -19.97 9.97
N GLY A 66 15.03 -19.18 11.05
CA GLY A 66 16.07 -18.40 11.72
C GLY A 66 16.25 -16.94 11.25
N LEU A 67 15.61 -16.51 10.16
CA LEU A 67 15.60 -15.11 9.73
C LEU A 67 14.32 -14.42 10.22
N ASN A 68 14.35 -13.83 11.41
CA ASN A 68 13.19 -13.14 12.02
C ASN A 68 12.83 -11.81 11.33
N ASN A 69 12.98 -11.72 10.00
CA ASN A 69 12.67 -10.52 9.26
C ASN A 69 12.21 -10.86 7.83
N ARG A 70 11.60 -9.88 7.15
CA ARG A 70 11.07 -10.00 5.79
C ARG A 70 11.97 -9.34 4.73
N LYS A 71 13.23 -9.05 5.07
CA LYS A 71 14.19 -8.34 4.21
C LYS A 71 14.60 -9.16 2.98
N THR A 72 14.33 -10.45 2.98
CA THR A 72 14.68 -11.36 1.86
C THR A 72 13.77 -11.19 0.64
N TYR A 73 12.56 -10.62 0.80
CA TYR A 73 11.58 -10.49 -0.28
C TYR A 73 10.86 -9.13 -0.32
N GLN A 74 10.99 -8.30 0.72
CA GLN A 74 10.51 -6.91 0.69
C GLN A 74 11.67 -6.00 0.25
N HIS A 75 11.35 -4.92 -0.46
CA HIS A 75 12.36 -3.97 -0.94
C HIS A 75 13.20 -3.40 0.20
N SER A 76 14.48 -3.22 -0.06
CA SER A 76 15.37 -2.47 0.82
C SER A 76 14.94 -0.99 0.82
N PRO A 77 14.81 -0.34 1.99
CA PRO A 77 14.56 1.10 2.06
C PRO A 77 15.57 1.97 1.30
N LEU A 78 16.76 1.42 1.02
CA LEU A 78 17.84 2.12 0.29
C LEU A 78 17.72 1.97 -1.22
N ASN A 79 16.87 1.08 -1.74
CA ASN A 79 16.85 0.74 -3.17
C ASN A 79 15.57 1.24 -3.87
N LYS A 80 15.62 2.49 -4.33
CA LYS A 80 14.56 3.12 -5.11
C LYS A 80 14.35 2.45 -6.47
N ALA A 81 15.44 2.09 -7.15
CA ALA A 81 15.38 1.56 -8.50
C ALA A 81 14.67 0.19 -8.56
N ASP A 82 14.91 -0.67 -7.59
CA ASP A 82 14.25 -1.97 -7.47
C ASP A 82 12.74 -1.83 -7.26
N ALA A 83 12.32 -0.89 -6.41
CA ALA A 83 10.91 -0.61 -6.17
C ALA A 83 10.18 -0.14 -7.44
N LEU A 84 10.80 0.76 -8.22
CA LEU A 84 10.24 1.19 -9.50
C LEU A 84 10.20 0.05 -10.52
N ALA A 85 11.28 -0.74 -10.63
CA ALA A 85 11.32 -1.88 -11.55
C ALA A 85 10.23 -2.92 -11.22
N SER A 86 9.96 -3.15 -9.93
CA SER A 86 8.87 -4.02 -9.47
C SER A 86 7.51 -3.47 -9.88
N ALA A 87 7.24 -2.19 -9.66
CA ALA A 87 5.97 -1.57 -10.04
C ALA A 87 5.74 -1.63 -11.56
N LEU A 88 6.76 -1.37 -12.37
CA LEU A 88 6.68 -1.47 -13.83
C LEU A 88 6.51 -2.91 -14.32
N ARG A 89 7.00 -3.89 -13.58
CA ARG A 89 6.76 -5.31 -13.89
C ARG A 89 5.30 -5.66 -13.62
N ASP A 90 4.77 -5.30 -12.47
CA ASP A 90 3.38 -5.58 -12.10
C ASP A 90 2.38 -4.87 -13.05
N ASP A 91 2.72 -3.67 -13.52
CA ASP A 91 1.94 -2.97 -14.57
C ASP A 91 1.89 -3.81 -15.86
N ARG A 92 3.05 -4.30 -16.36
CA ARG A 92 3.11 -5.18 -17.54
C ARG A 92 2.42 -6.52 -17.35
N GLU A 93 2.37 -7.04 -16.13
CA GLU A 93 1.68 -8.27 -15.77
C GLU A 93 0.15 -8.10 -15.68
N GLY A 94 -0.37 -6.87 -15.80
CA GLY A 94 -1.79 -6.58 -15.84
C GLY A 94 -2.39 -6.16 -14.50
N ALA A 95 -1.60 -5.54 -13.61
CA ALA A 95 -2.16 -4.83 -12.46
C ALA A 95 -2.99 -3.63 -12.92
N ASP A 96 -4.12 -3.40 -12.27
CA ASP A 96 -4.98 -2.25 -12.52
C ASP A 96 -4.63 -1.07 -11.62
N ILE A 97 -4.14 -1.35 -10.42
CA ILE A 97 -3.72 -0.36 -9.41
C ILE A 97 -2.37 -0.78 -8.85
N LEU A 98 -1.45 0.18 -8.71
CA LEU A 98 -0.11 -0.04 -8.17
C LEU A 98 0.01 0.59 -6.78
N MET A 99 0.35 -0.20 -5.75
CA MET A 99 0.43 0.27 -4.38
C MET A 99 1.86 0.43 -3.90
N VAL A 100 2.13 1.54 -3.20
CA VAL A 100 3.34 1.79 -2.42
C VAL A 100 3.05 1.61 -0.93
N LYS A 101 3.89 0.82 -0.22
CA LYS A 101 3.72 0.50 1.20
C LYS A 101 5.07 0.32 1.91
N PRO A 102 5.32 1.02 3.06
CA PRO A 102 4.54 2.11 3.64
C PRO A 102 4.51 3.34 2.73
N ALA A 103 3.72 4.36 3.06
CA ALA A 103 3.52 5.48 2.16
C ALA A 103 4.22 6.78 2.61
N ALA A 104 4.10 7.16 3.90
CA ALA A 104 4.48 8.51 4.35
C ALA A 104 5.98 8.80 4.20
N LEU A 105 6.84 7.81 4.42
CA LEU A 105 8.31 7.94 4.23
C LEU A 105 8.76 7.65 2.78
N TYR A 106 7.85 7.26 1.90
CA TYR A 106 8.17 6.79 0.54
C TYR A 106 7.45 7.61 -0.54
N THR A 107 7.17 8.89 -0.26
CA THR A 107 6.52 9.81 -1.21
C THR A 107 7.29 9.95 -2.53
N ALA A 108 8.62 9.89 -2.51
CA ALA A 108 9.45 9.88 -3.71
C ALA A 108 9.20 8.66 -4.60
N ILE A 109 8.88 7.50 -4.00
CA ILE A 109 8.55 6.28 -4.75
C ILE A 109 7.14 6.41 -5.36
N ILE A 110 6.19 6.99 -4.63
CA ILE A 110 4.85 7.29 -5.16
C ILE A 110 4.97 8.18 -6.42
N ALA A 111 5.76 9.26 -6.33
CA ALA A 111 5.99 10.17 -7.44
C ALA A 111 6.65 9.47 -8.65
N ASP A 112 7.64 8.61 -8.41
CA ASP A 112 8.29 7.87 -9.49
C ASP A 112 7.35 6.87 -10.18
N VAL A 113 6.58 6.11 -9.40
CA VAL A 113 5.59 5.17 -9.96
C VAL A 113 4.55 5.95 -10.77
N LYS A 114 4.01 7.06 -10.23
CA LYS A 114 3.03 7.89 -10.91
C LYS A 114 3.57 8.50 -12.22
N ALA A 115 4.83 8.91 -12.23
CA ALA A 115 5.46 9.50 -13.41
C ALA A 115 5.77 8.47 -14.53
N ASN A 116 5.86 7.19 -14.20
CA ASN A 116 6.29 6.13 -15.12
C ASN A 116 5.16 5.15 -15.49
N THR A 117 3.94 5.34 -14.98
CA THR A 117 2.77 4.50 -15.29
C THR A 117 1.55 5.37 -15.55
N TYR A 118 0.56 4.82 -16.26
CA TYR A 118 -0.76 5.45 -16.44
C TYR A 118 -1.80 4.88 -15.48
N LYS A 119 -1.37 4.01 -14.54
CA LYS A 119 -2.28 3.37 -13.59
C LYS A 119 -2.57 4.27 -12.38
N PRO A 120 -3.72 4.10 -11.73
CA PRO A 120 -3.93 4.65 -10.40
C PRO A 120 -2.87 4.15 -9.43
N VAL A 121 -2.37 5.05 -8.57
CA VAL A 121 -1.38 4.74 -7.55
C VAL A 121 -2.05 4.77 -6.18
N ALA A 122 -1.95 3.66 -5.43
CA ALA A 122 -2.41 3.56 -4.06
C ALA A 122 -1.26 3.78 -3.06
N ALA A 123 -1.52 4.55 -2.02
CA ALA A 123 -0.61 4.80 -0.91
C ALA A 123 -1.15 4.15 0.37
N TYR A 124 -0.40 3.22 0.96
CA TYR A 124 -0.82 2.60 2.22
C TYR A 124 -0.17 3.31 3.41
N HIS A 125 -0.95 4.14 4.12
CA HIS A 125 -0.61 4.75 5.40
C HIS A 125 -0.72 3.69 6.50
N VAL A 126 0.41 3.05 6.84
CA VAL A 126 0.43 1.82 7.63
C VAL A 126 0.26 2.05 9.13
N SER A 127 0.06 0.95 9.88
CA SER A 127 -0.27 0.98 11.30
C SER A 127 0.72 1.75 12.17
N GLY A 128 2.01 1.66 11.92
CA GLY A 128 3.03 2.40 12.67
C GLY A 128 3.08 3.88 12.29
N GLU A 129 2.79 4.24 11.05
CA GLU A 129 2.68 5.65 10.63
C GLU A 129 1.44 6.29 11.29
N TYR A 130 0.31 5.58 11.29
CA TYR A 130 -0.91 5.97 12.00
C TYR A 130 -0.66 6.09 13.51
N ALA A 131 -0.10 5.06 14.15
CA ALA A 131 0.14 5.03 15.59
C ALA A 131 1.11 6.12 16.05
N ALA A 132 2.06 6.53 15.22
CA ALA A 132 2.98 7.63 15.54
C ALA A 132 2.24 8.97 15.69
N ILE A 133 1.25 9.24 14.83
CA ILE A 133 0.39 10.42 14.94
C ILE A 133 -0.44 10.32 16.21
N GLU A 134 -1.15 9.21 16.44
CA GLU A 134 -2.01 9.02 17.60
C GLU A 134 -1.23 9.18 18.93
N ALA A 135 -0.01 8.65 19.00
CA ALA A 135 0.84 8.79 20.19
C ALA A 135 1.23 10.25 20.49
N LEU A 136 1.39 11.09 19.48
CA LEU A 136 1.66 12.52 19.65
C LEU A 136 0.37 13.30 19.98
N VAL A 137 -0.76 12.87 19.45
CA VAL A 137 -2.09 13.42 19.80
C VAL A 137 -2.42 13.14 21.27
N GLU A 138 -2.21 11.91 21.75
CA GLU A 138 -2.42 11.55 23.17
C GLU A 138 -1.59 12.40 24.13
N LYS A 139 -0.41 12.85 23.69
CA LYS A 139 0.45 13.76 24.47
C LYS A 139 0.08 15.24 24.34
N GLY A 140 -0.95 15.56 23.58
CA GLY A 140 -1.36 16.95 23.31
C GLY A 140 -0.39 17.76 22.43
N LEU A 141 0.47 17.08 21.67
CA LEU A 141 1.50 17.72 20.83
C LEU A 141 1.02 17.97 19.39
N LEU A 142 -0.02 17.28 18.93
CA LEU A 142 -0.63 17.44 17.61
C LEU A 142 -2.15 17.52 17.70
N ASN A 143 -2.76 18.29 16.79
CA ASN A 143 -4.18 18.15 16.48
C ASN A 143 -4.36 16.93 15.59
N ARG A 144 -5.26 16.01 15.96
CA ARG A 144 -5.46 14.73 15.30
C ARG A 144 -5.89 14.88 13.84
N GLU A 145 -6.95 15.66 13.61
CA GLU A 145 -7.49 15.92 12.27
C GLU A 145 -6.45 16.56 11.36
N ALA A 146 -5.85 17.66 11.81
CA ALA A 146 -4.86 18.40 11.02
C ALA A 146 -3.63 17.55 10.66
N ALA A 147 -3.13 16.73 11.59
CA ALA A 147 -1.96 15.90 11.35
C ALA A 147 -2.25 14.78 10.31
N HIS A 148 -3.41 14.13 10.37
CA HIS A 148 -3.79 13.14 9.36
C HIS A 148 -4.03 13.77 7.99
N LEU A 149 -4.72 14.92 7.94
CA LEU A 149 -4.95 15.65 6.70
C LEU A 149 -3.63 16.11 6.06
N GLU A 150 -2.66 16.57 6.85
CA GLU A 150 -1.34 16.95 6.32
C GLU A 150 -0.61 15.76 5.68
N VAL A 151 -0.62 14.59 6.32
CA VAL A 151 -0.05 13.36 5.75
C VAL A 151 -0.77 12.97 4.46
N TRP A 152 -2.10 12.96 4.45
CA TRP A 152 -2.87 12.60 3.24
C TRP A 152 -2.65 13.61 2.11
N THR A 153 -2.54 14.89 2.43
CA THR A 153 -2.17 15.93 1.46
C THR A 153 -0.78 15.68 0.88
N ALA A 154 0.19 15.28 1.70
CA ALA A 154 1.53 14.95 1.22
C ALA A 154 1.51 13.73 0.29
N LEU A 155 0.72 12.70 0.60
CA LEU A 155 0.55 11.52 -0.26
C LEU A 155 -0.13 11.88 -1.58
N THR A 156 -1.20 12.66 -1.55
CA THR A 156 -1.90 13.16 -2.75
C THR A 156 -0.97 14.02 -3.61
N ARG A 157 -0.23 14.95 -3.00
CA ARG A 157 0.76 15.79 -3.70
C ARG A 157 1.88 14.96 -4.35
N ALA A 158 2.24 13.82 -3.74
CA ALA A 158 3.20 12.90 -4.34
C ALA A 158 2.64 12.12 -5.54
N GLY A 159 1.33 12.17 -5.79
CA GLY A 159 0.67 11.55 -6.94
C GLY A 159 -0.17 10.31 -6.62
N SER A 160 -0.48 10.05 -5.34
CA SER A 160 -1.43 8.97 -5.03
C SER A 160 -2.86 9.35 -5.38
N ASP A 161 -3.57 8.43 -5.99
CA ASP A 161 -5.01 8.55 -6.34
C ASP A 161 -5.89 7.90 -5.26
N ILE A 162 -5.33 6.97 -4.50
CA ILE A 162 -6.02 6.20 -3.47
C ILE A 162 -5.17 6.19 -2.20
N ILE A 163 -5.78 6.49 -1.05
CA ILE A 163 -5.11 6.39 0.24
C ILE A 163 -5.81 5.34 1.10
N ILE A 164 -5.05 4.33 1.54
CA ILE A 164 -5.52 3.32 2.49
C ILE A 164 -4.99 3.71 3.87
N THR A 165 -5.88 3.95 4.83
CA THR A 165 -5.51 4.44 6.16
C THR A 165 -6.42 3.87 7.25
N TYR A 166 -5.91 3.77 8.47
CA TYR A 166 -6.69 3.36 9.64
C TYR A 166 -7.67 4.44 10.11
N ALA A 167 -7.47 5.70 9.71
CA ALA A 167 -8.38 6.80 10.00
C ALA A 167 -9.43 7.04 8.88
N ALA A 168 -9.68 6.06 8.01
CA ALA A 168 -10.61 6.20 6.89
C ALA A 168 -12.06 6.47 7.34
N GLY A 169 -12.45 6.00 8.53
CA GLY A 169 -13.79 6.23 9.08
C GLY A 169 -14.12 7.71 9.29
N GLU A 170 -13.13 8.50 9.66
CA GLU A 170 -13.27 9.95 9.92
C GLU A 170 -12.98 10.82 8.69
N ALA A 171 -12.35 10.24 7.66
CA ALA A 171 -11.84 10.98 6.51
C ALA A 171 -12.90 11.86 5.83
N ARG A 172 -14.13 11.36 5.70
CA ARG A 172 -15.22 12.10 5.05
C ARG A 172 -15.56 13.41 5.76
N GLU A 173 -15.58 13.38 7.10
CA GLU A 173 -15.89 14.57 7.91
C GLU A 173 -14.72 15.57 7.83
N TRP A 174 -13.51 15.11 8.02
CA TRP A 174 -12.32 15.94 8.01
C TRP A 174 -12.09 16.62 6.64
N ILE A 175 -12.23 15.89 5.54
CA ILE A 175 -12.04 16.44 4.19
C ILE A 175 -13.09 17.51 3.87
N LYS A 176 -14.33 17.39 4.34
CA LYS A 176 -15.37 18.41 4.13
C LYS A 176 -15.06 19.74 4.79
N ASN A 177 -14.35 19.70 5.92
CA ASN A 177 -14.02 20.87 6.73
C ASN A 177 -12.67 21.48 6.34
N MET A 178 -12.00 20.92 5.34
CA MET A 178 -10.67 21.32 4.90
C MET A 178 -10.75 22.64 4.13
N GLU A 179 -10.24 23.71 4.71
CA GLU A 179 -10.03 25.01 4.07
C GLU A 179 -8.58 25.07 3.52
N TYR A 180 -8.41 25.23 2.21
CA TYR A 180 -7.13 25.50 1.54
C TYR A 180 -7.12 26.91 0.95
#